data_2297306a83569a4a17871cef82fee5d6
#
_entry.id   2297306a83569a4a17871cef82fee5d6
#
_cell.length_a   1.000
_cell.length_b   1.000
_cell.length_c   1.000
_cell.angle_alpha   90.00
_cell.angle_beta   90.00
_cell.angle_gamma   90.00
#
_symmetry.space_group_name_H-M   'P 1'
#
loop_
_entity.id
_entity.type
_entity.pdbx_description
1 polymer ?
#
loop_
_entity_poly.entity_id
_entity_poly.type
_entity_poly.pdbx_seq_one_letter_code
_entity_poly.pdbx_strand_id
1 'polypeptide(L)'
;MYAIIGLGNPDKKYDKTRHNVGFDVIDELARQMAVEVKTKRHKALCGIGQIGAEKVVLVKPQTYMNLSGESVRAVIDFYKLNPESDIIVISDDISLPTGKIRIRAKGSAGGHNGLKSIIAHAGTDKFKRIKVGVGANEGDLVKHVLGKFSKQDRVVVDEAIRNAASAAEVMVIPLSCSCTIQSIVAVPSCVSPILWFTPVKYRIRSVVVVLPASM
;
A
#
# COMPACT_ATOMS: atom_id res chain seq x y z
N MET A 1 -12.63 -6.52 -9.40
CA MET A 1 -11.93 -5.21 -9.55
C MET A 1 -11.49 -4.74 -8.18
N TYR A 2 -10.30 -4.17 -8.05
CA TYR A 2 -9.76 -3.69 -6.79
C TYR A 2 -9.46 -2.19 -6.84
N ALA A 3 -9.49 -1.52 -5.68
CA ALA A 3 -8.97 -0.17 -5.53
C ALA A 3 -7.76 -0.17 -4.60
N ILE A 4 -6.62 0.34 -5.09
CA ILE A 4 -5.42 0.56 -4.28
C ILE A 4 -5.32 2.07 -4.02
N ILE A 5 -5.43 2.44 -2.75
CA ILE A 5 -5.54 3.83 -2.30
C ILE A 5 -4.29 4.17 -1.51
N GLY A 6 -3.49 5.10 -2.03
CA GLY A 6 -2.37 5.67 -1.28
C GLY A 6 -2.80 6.93 -0.56
N LEU A 7 -2.51 7.02 0.73
CA LEU A 7 -2.80 8.23 1.51
C LEU A 7 -1.68 9.26 1.39
N GLY A 8 -2.07 10.53 1.35
CA GLY A 8 -1.17 11.68 1.23
C GLY A 8 -1.94 12.98 1.11
N ASN A 9 -1.23 14.09 1.12
CA ASN A 9 -1.75 15.44 0.91
C ASN A 9 -1.38 15.94 -0.50
N PRO A 10 -2.29 16.66 -1.19
CA PRO A 10 -2.14 16.97 -2.63
C PRO A 10 -1.12 18.07 -2.97
N ASP A 11 -0.76 18.97 -2.04
CA ASP A 11 0.09 20.11 -2.35
C ASP A 11 1.56 19.70 -2.50
N LYS A 12 2.28 20.34 -3.41
CA LYS A 12 3.72 20.12 -3.67
C LYS A 12 4.61 20.26 -2.43
N LYS A 13 4.22 21.07 -1.45
CA LYS A 13 4.97 21.21 -0.19
C LYS A 13 5.05 19.92 0.61
N TYR A 14 4.11 18.98 0.41
CA TYR A 14 4.08 17.68 1.05
C TYR A 14 4.77 16.57 0.23
N ASP A 15 5.27 16.89 -0.96
CA ASP A 15 5.99 15.92 -1.77
C ASP A 15 7.18 15.32 -1.02
N LYS A 16 7.25 13.99 -1.03
CA LYS A 16 8.32 13.22 -0.36
C LYS A 16 8.36 13.40 1.16
N THR A 17 7.28 13.88 1.78
CA THR A 17 7.14 13.84 3.25
C THR A 17 6.75 12.43 3.71
N ARG A 18 6.94 12.16 5.01
CA ARG A 18 6.58 10.87 5.61
C ARG A 18 5.11 10.55 5.42
N HIS A 19 4.24 11.54 5.57
CA HIS A 19 2.78 11.39 5.42
C HIS A 19 2.33 11.11 3.99
N ASN A 20 3.19 11.39 2.99
CA ASN A 20 2.91 11.14 1.57
C ASN A 20 3.49 9.80 1.05
N VAL A 21 4.04 8.97 1.93
CA VAL A 21 4.60 7.66 1.49
C VAL A 21 3.57 6.79 0.77
N GLY A 22 2.28 6.91 1.10
CA GLY A 22 1.21 6.23 0.39
C GLY A 22 1.12 6.67 -1.08
N PHE A 23 1.26 7.97 -1.36
CA PHE A 23 1.33 8.48 -2.73
C PHE A 23 2.56 7.96 -3.47
N ASP A 24 3.71 7.90 -2.80
CA ASP A 24 4.94 7.37 -3.39
C ASP A 24 4.78 5.89 -3.80
N VAL A 25 4.06 5.08 -3.03
CA VAL A 25 3.76 3.67 -3.39
C VAL A 25 2.82 3.59 -4.59
N ILE A 26 1.81 4.47 -4.69
CA ILE A 26 0.96 4.53 -5.88
C ILE A 26 1.75 4.93 -7.12
N ASP A 27 2.68 5.87 -7.00
CA ASP A 27 3.55 6.27 -8.11
C ASP A 27 4.47 5.12 -8.56
N GLU A 28 4.97 4.32 -7.63
CA GLU A 28 5.77 3.13 -7.93
C GLU A 28 4.92 2.05 -8.62
N LEU A 29 3.70 1.76 -8.14
CA LEU A 29 2.76 0.86 -8.80
C LEU A 29 2.42 1.35 -10.21
N ALA A 30 2.13 2.63 -10.38
CA ALA A 30 1.85 3.24 -11.67
C ALA A 30 3.01 3.08 -12.66
N ARG A 31 4.26 3.25 -12.17
CA ARG A 31 5.48 3.03 -12.95
C ARG A 31 5.61 1.56 -13.37
N GLN A 32 5.40 0.61 -12.46
CA GLN A 32 5.51 -0.83 -12.72
C GLN A 32 4.44 -1.30 -13.72
N MET A 33 3.22 -0.75 -13.63
CA MET A 33 2.09 -1.08 -14.49
C MET A 33 2.07 -0.28 -15.79
N ALA A 34 3.00 0.65 -16.00
CA ALA A 34 3.00 1.63 -17.10
C ALA A 34 1.68 2.40 -17.24
N VAL A 35 1.08 2.80 -16.10
CA VAL A 35 -0.20 3.51 -16.00
C VAL A 35 0.02 4.94 -15.53
N GLU A 36 -0.69 5.90 -16.10
CA GLU A 36 -0.70 7.28 -15.61
C GLU A 36 -1.84 7.52 -14.60
N VAL A 37 -1.48 8.04 -13.41
CA VAL A 37 -2.42 8.40 -12.35
C VAL A 37 -2.67 9.91 -12.40
N LYS A 38 -3.40 10.36 -13.44
CA LYS A 38 -3.65 11.79 -13.74
C LYS A 38 -5.13 12.14 -13.89
N THR A 39 -6.00 11.15 -14.02
CA THR A 39 -7.43 11.39 -14.25
C THR A 39 -8.09 11.92 -12.97
N LYS A 40 -8.59 13.14 -13.02
CA LYS A 40 -9.29 13.78 -11.89
C LYS A 40 -10.72 13.23 -11.78
N ARG A 41 -10.96 12.30 -10.86
CA ARG A 41 -12.29 11.73 -10.54
C ARG A 41 -12.36 11.39 -9.05
N HIS A 42 -13.57 11.32 -8.50
CA HIS A 42 -13.83 10.87 -7.13
C HIS A 42 -13.02 11.67 -6.08
N LYS A 43 -12.85 12.99 -6.28
CA LYS A 43 -11.98 13.83 -5.45
C LYS A 43 -10.54 13.27 -5.33
N ALA A 44 -10.05 12.61 -6.39
CA ALA A 44 -8.75 11.97 -6.45
C ALA A 44 -8.08 12.12 -7.82
N LEU A 45 -6.79 11.82 -7.89
CA LEU A 45 -6.12 11.42 -9.12
C LEU A 45 -6.22 9.91 -9.23
N CYS A 46 -6.72 9.44 -10.37
CA CYS A 46 -6.95 8.02 -10.63
C CYS A 46 -6.20 7.56 -11.88
N GLY A 47 -5.79 6.29 -11.86
CA GLY A 47 -5.28 5.55 -13.00
C GLY A 47 -5.88 4.15 -13.00
N ILE A 48 -6.24 3.62 -14.16
CA ILE A 48 -6.78 2.27 -14.28
C ILE A 48 -5.74 1.38 -14.95
N GLY A 49 -5.48 0.24 -14.36
CA GLY A 49 -4.57 -0.76 -14.87
C GLY A 49 -5.05 -2.18 -14.60
N GLN A 50 -4.13 -3.13 -14.72
CA GLN A 50 -4.41 -4.55 -14.54
C GLN A 50 -3.25 -5.23 -13.80
N ILE A 51 -3.58 -6.10 -12.85
CA ILE A 51 -2.63 -6.96 -12.14
C ILE A 51 -3.10 -8.40 -12.35
N GLY A 52 -2.36 -9.19 -13.13
CA GLY A 52 -2.83 -10.50 -13.58
C GLY A 52 -4.12 -10.38 -14.39
N ALA A 53 -5.18 -11.09 -13.99
CA ALA A 53 -6.52 -11.01 -14.61
C ALA A 53 -7.41 -9.91 -14.01
N GLU A 54 -6.99 -9.26 -12.92
CA GLU A 54 -7.80 -8.33 -12.16
C GLU A 54 -7.62 -6.88 -12.60
N LYS A 55 -8.75 -6.19 -12.83
CA LYS A 55 -8.74 -4.73 -13.04
C LYS A 55 -8.49 -4.02 -11.72
N VAL A 56 -7.63 -3.00 -11.75
CA VAL A 56 -7.24 -2.23 -10.57
C VAL A 56 -7.38 -0.74 -10.87
N VAL A 57 -7.94 0.01 -9.92
CA VAL A 57 -7.87 1.46 -9.92
C VAL A 57 -6.86 1.91 -8.87
N LEU A 58 -5.84 2.66 -9.30
CA LEU A 58 -4.88 3.35 -8.44
C LEU A 58 -5.47 4.71 -8.07
N VAL A 59 -5.47 5.05 -6.79
CA VAL A 59 -6.16 6.24 -6.27
C VAL A 59 -5.24 7.04 -5.35
N LYS A 60 -5.07 8.32 -5.67
CA LYS A 60 -4.40 9.32 -4.83
C LYS A 60 -5.44 10.38 -4.44
N PRO A 61 -6.08 10.31 -3.24
CA PRO A 61 -7.04 11.31 -2.80
C PRO A 61 -6.48 12.73 -2.90
N GLN A 62 -7.27 13.64 -3.44
CA GLN A 62 -6.92 15.06 -3.54
C GLN A 62 -7.65 15.89 -2.48
N THR A 63 -8.29 15.23 -1.54
CA THR A 63 -8.76 15.76 -0.27
C THR A 63 -7.58 15.72 0.71
N TYR A 64 -7.46 16.70 1.61
CA TYR A 64 -6.44 16.58 2.64
C TYR A 64 -6.64 15.31 3.48
N MET A 65 -5.58 14.88 4.18
CA MET A 65 -5.52 13.60 4.89
C MET A 65 -6.76 13.31 5.74
N ASN A 66 -7.24 14.27 6.51
CA ASN A 66 -8.42 14.16 7.37
C ASN A 66 -9.75 13.96 6.63
N LEU A 67 -9.79 14.20 5.31
CA LEU A 67 -10.97 14.06 4.45
C LEU A 67 -10.81 12.93 3.42
N SER A 68 -9.78 12.10 3.55
CA SER A 68 -9.51 11.01 2.59
C SER A 68 -10.69 10.05 2.42
N GLY A 69 -11.50 9.86 3.45
CA GLY A 69 -12.69 9.02 3.42
C GLY A 69 -13.74 9.46 2.40
N GLU A 70 -13.87 10.75 2.12
CA GLU A 70 -14.80 11.27 1.11
C GLU A 70 -14.45 10.76 -0.30
N SER A 71 -13.16 10.79 -0.63
CA SER A 71 -12.67 10.27 -1.90
C SER A 71 -12.84 8.75 -1.98
N VAL A 72 -12.47 8.04 -0.92
CA VAL A 72 -12.58 6.58 -0.86
C VAL A 72 -14.03 6.13 -0.97
N ARG A 73 -14.97 6.81 -0.29
CA ARG A 73 -16.41 6.51 -0.40
C ARG A 73 -16.90 6.68 -1.84
N ALA A 74 -16.52 7.78 -2.51
CA ALA A 74 -16.89 8.02 -3.90
C ALA A 74 -16.35 6.94 -4.87
N VAL A 75 -15.14 6.41 -4.61
CA VAL A 75 -14.56 5.29 -5.37
C VAL A 75 -15.34 4.00 -5.13
N ILE A 76 -15.63 3.67 -3.86
CA ILE A 76 -16.40 2.49 -3.46
C ILE A 76 -17.77 2.48 -4.16
N ASP A 77 -18.49 3.59 -4.09
CA ASP A 77 -19.83 3.72 -4.67
C ASP A 77 -19.84 3.61 -6.19
N PHE A 78 -18.89 4.29 -6.84
CA PHE A 78 -18.82 4.30 -8.30
C PHE A 78 -18.47 2.91 -8.88
N TYR A 79 -17.49 2.24 -8.30
CA TYR A 79 -17.04 0.92 -8.78
C TYR A 79 -17.79 -0.24 -8.12
N LYS A 80 -18.75 0.05 -7.20
CA LYS A 80 -19.54 -0.93 -6.43
C LYS A 80 -18.65 -1.94 -5.71
N LEU A 81 -17.61 -1.44 -5.04
CA LEU A 81 -16.63 -2.26 -4.34
C LEU A 81 -17.13 -2.68 -2.96
N ASN A 82 -16.75 -3.88 -2.54
CA ASN A 82 -16.88 -4.27 -1.15
C ASN A 82 -15.66 -3.75 -0.36
N PRO A 83 -15.85 -2.87 0.64
CA PRO A 83 -14.73 -2.33 1.42
C PRO A 83 -13.84 -3.39 2.05
N GLU A 84 -14.40 -4.53 2.48
CA GLU A 84 -13.66 -5.56 3.20
C GLU A 84 -12.74 -6.40 2.29
N SER A 85 -13.14 -6.63 1.03
CA SER A 85 -12.40 -7.49 0.10
C SER A 85 -11.63 -6.73 -0.97
N ASP A 86 -12.20 -5.61 -1.46
CA ASP A 86 -11.79 -5.02 -2.74
C ASP A 86 -10.93 -3.77 -2.59
N ILE A 87 -10.75 -3.24 -1.37
CA ILE A 87 -9.89 -2.08 -1.16
C ILE A 87 -8.59 -2.44 -0.41
N ILE A 88 -7.50 -1.81 -0.84
CA ILE A 88 -6.19 -1.87 -0.19
C ILE A 88 -5.77 -0.44 0.09
N VAL A 89 -5.57 -0.09 1.36
CA VAL A 89 -5.16 1.25 1.78
C VAL A 89 -3.71 1.25 2.20
N ILE A 90 -2.92 2.16 1.64
CA ILE A 90 -1.49 2.32 1.93
C ILE A 90 -1.31 3.60 2.73
N SER A 91 -0.69 3.51 3.90
CA SER A 91 -0.46 4.63 4.81
C SER A 91 0.91 4.56 5.47
N ASP A 92 1.39 5.68 5.99
CA ASP A 92 2.51 5.72 6.92
C ASP A 92 2.13 5.12 8.29
N ASP A 93 3.13 4.65 9.01
CA ASP A 93 2.99 4.16 10.38
C ASP A 93 4.21 4.56 11.22
N ILE A 94 3.98 5.41 12.22
CA ILE A 94 5.00 5.89 13.16
C ILE A 94 5.43 4.83 14.18
N SER A 95 4.63 3.79 14.39
CA SER A 95 4.95 2.70 15.32
C SER A 95 5.90 1.66 14.72
N LEU A 96 6.20 1.79 13.41
CA LEU A 96 7.13 0.92 12.70
C LEU A 96 8.46 1.63 12.47
N PRO A 97 9.59 0.94 12.64
CA PRO A 97 10.88 1.46 12.23
C PRO A 97 10.87 1.89 10.75
N THR A 98 11.62 2.94 10.42
CA THR A 98 11.76 3.43 9.04
C THR A 98 12.14 2.28 8.09
N GLY A 99 11.41 2.18 6.98
CA GLY A 99 11.67 1.17 5.95
C GLY A 99 11.09 -0.22 6.22
N LYS A 100 10.38 -0.44 7.31
CA LYS A 100 9.62 -1.68 7.54
C LYS A 100 8.20 -1.55 7.02
N ILE A 101 7.63 -2.65 6.54
CA ILE A 101 6.22 -2.71 6.15
C ILE A 101 5.45 -3.68 7.02
N ARG A 102 4.15 -3.42 7.20
CA ARG A 102 3.23 -4.29 7.93
C ARG A 102 1.90 -4.38 7.20
N ILE A 103 1.46 -5.60 6.95
CA ILE A 103 0.16 -5.89 6.32
C ILE A 103 -0.86 -6.21 7.41
N ARG A 104 -2.07 -5.68 7.27
CA ARG A 104 -3.21 -5.93 8.16
C ARG A 104 -4.49 -6.06 7.34
N ALA A 105 -5.34 -7.03 7.69
CA ALA A 105 -6.66 -7.21 7.09
C ALA A 105 -7.73 -6.31 7.74
N LYS A 106 -7.51 -5.89 8.99
CA LYS A 106 -8.41 -5.04 9.78
C LYS A 106 -7.66 -4.30 10.88
N GLY A 107 -8.29 -3.34 11.51
CA GLY A 107 -7.76 -2.67 12.70
C GLY A 107 -8.22 -1.22 12.86
N SER A 108 -8.00 -0.65 14.04
CA SER A 108 -8.30 0.75 14.33
C SER A 108 -7.44 1.72 13.52
N ALA A 109 -7.78 3.00 13.56
CA ALA A 109 -7.01 4.06 12.88
C ALA A 109 -5.61 4.29 13.47
N GLY A 110 -5.37 3.89 14.74
CA GLY A 110 -4.08 4.07 15.39
C GLY A 110 -3.58 5.53 15.43
N GLY A 111 -4.49 6.50 15.56
CA GLY A 111 -4.18 7.93 15.53
C GLY A 111 -4.01 8.54 14.13
N HIS A 112 -4.03 7.73 13.05
CA HIS A 112 -3.85 8.21 11.70
C HIS A 112 -5.15 8.83 11.15
N ASN A 113 -5.17 10.15 10.94
CA ASN A 113 -6.38 10.88 10.53
C ASN A 113 -7.01 10.39 9.21
N GLY A 114 -6.19 10.03 8.23
CA GLY A 114 -6.69 9.47 6.96
C GLY A 114 -7.41 8.14 7.16
N LEU A 115 -6.85 7.22 7.96
CA LEU A 115 -7.51 5.96 8.29
C LEU A 115 -8.78 6.18 9.10
N LYS A 116 -8.79 7.13 10.05
CA LYS A 116 -9.99 7.52 10.81
C LYS A 116 -11.11 7.98 9.87
N SER A 117 -10.77 8.84 8.91
CA SER A 117 -11.72 9.32 7.90
C SER A 117 -12.26 8.19 7.03
N ILE A 118 -11.40 7.26 6.57
CA ILE A 118 -11.83 6.13 5.75
C ILE A 118 -12.78 5.22 6.53
N ILE A 119 -12.45 4.86 7.78
CA ILE A 119 -13.31 4.02 8.63
C ILE A 119 -14.70 4.65 8.78
N ALA A 120 -14.76 5.96 9.06
CA ALA A 120 -16.02 6.68 9.21
C ALA A 120 -16.89 6.64 7.94
N HIS A 121 -16.28 6.81 6.75
CA HIS A 121 -17.02 6.85 5.48
C HIS A 121 -17.29 5.45 4.89
N ALA A 122 -16.42 4.49 5.10
CA ALA A 122 -16.61 3.11 4.65
C ALA A 122 -17.58 2.33 5.56
N GLY A 123 -17.78 2.79 6.80
CA GLY A 123 -18.63 2.12 7.80
C GLY A 123 -18.03 0.84 8.39
N THR A 124 -16.75 0.56 8.10
CA THR A 124 -16.04 -0.64 8.59
C THR A 124 -14.55 -0.36 8.77
N ASP A 125 -13.92 -1.06 9.68
CA ASP A 125 -12.46 -1.08 9.85
C ASP A 125 -11.82 -2.32 9.24
N LYS A 126 -12.62 -3.20 8.62
CA LYS A 126 -12.22 -4.47 8.03
C LYS A 126 -11.84 -4.28 6.56
N PHE A 127 -10.77 -3.60 6.29
CA PHE A 127 -10.18 -3.48 4.95
C PHE A 127 -8.67 -3.72 4.99
N LYS A 128 -8.14 -4.18 3.87
CA LYS A 128 -6.72 -4.52 3.73
C LYS A 128 -5.87 -3.25 3.82
N ARG A 129 -4.77 -3.31 4.56
CA ARG A 129 -3.85 -2.18 4.78
C ARG A 129 -2.41 -2.61 4.59
N ILE A 130 -1.65 -1.76 3.94
CA ILE A 130 -0.20 -1.83 3.89
C ILE A 130 0.32 -0.59 4.64
N LYS A 131 0.98 -0.81 5.76
CA LYS A 131 1.54 0.23 6.60
C LYS A 131 3.04 0.32 6.35
N VAL A 132 3.52 1.50 6.00
CA VAL A 132 4.95 1.77 5.74
C VAL A 132 5.53 2.52 6.93
N GLY A 133 6.55 1.96 7.55
CA GLY A 133 7.22 2.54 8.71
C GLY A 133 7.98 3.80 8.35
N VAL A 134 7.71 4.85 9.10
CA VAL A 134 8.35 6.16 8.95
C VAL A 134 9.17 6.58 10.18
N GLY A 135 9.29 5.66 11.14
CA GLY A 135 10.01 5.85 12.39
C GLY A 135 9.19 6.56 13.45
N ALA A 136 9.55 6.29 14.72
CA ALA A 136 8.96 6.96 15.87
C ALA A 136 9.41 8.44 15.92
N ASN A 137 8.58 9.24 16.58
CA ASN A 137 8.90 10.63 16.89
C ASN A 137 8.97 10.82 18.41
N GLU A 138 9.99 11.49 18.88
CA GLU A 138 10.17 11.87 20.30
C GLU A 138 9.65 13.29 20.62
N GLY A 139 9.04 13.97 19.64
CA GLY A 139 8.58 15.36 19.75
C GLY A 139 7.22 15.62 19.12
N ASP A 140 7.12 16.70 18.35
CA ASP A 140 5.88 17.08 17.65
C ASP A 140 5.57 16.13 16.48
N LEU A 141 4.55 15.29 16.68
CA LEU A 141 4.10 14.30 15.69
C LEU A 141 3.76 14.93 14.35
N VAL A 142 3.09 16.09 14.34
CA VAL A 142 2.67 16.76 13.10
C VAL A 142 3.89 17.20 12.30
N LYS A 143 4.86 17.82 12.96
CA LYS A 143 6.12 18.19 12.30
C LYS A 143 6.89 16.98 11.78
N HIS A 144 6.87 15.87 12.51
CA HIS A 144 7.54 14.65 12.09
C HIS A 144 6.93 14.10 10.79
N VAL A 145 5.62 13.83 10.77
CA VAL A 145 4.96 13.21 9.59
C VAL A 145 4.93 14.15 8.38
N LEU A 146 4.86 15.45 8.58
CA LEU A 146 4.94 16.44 7.51
C LEU A 146 6.39 16.78 7.10
N GLY A 147 7.36 16.26 7.83
CA GLY A 147 8.78 16.39 7.51
C GLY A 147 9.23 15.43 6.42
N LYS A 148 10.28 15.82 5.68
CA LYS A 148 10.92 14.95 4.69
C LYS A 148 11.87 13.98 5.36
N PHE A 149 12.10 12.85 4.71
CA PHE A 149 13.12 11.88 5.13
C PHE A 149 14.53 12.46 4.97
N SER A 150 15.47 12.05 5.84
CA SER A 150 16.90 12.26 5.61
C SER A 150 17.35 11.52 4.33
N LYS A 151 18.50 11.87 3.78
CA LYS A 151 19.04 11.15 2.61
C LYS A 151 19.26 9.65 2.90
N GLN A 152 19.70 9.34 4.11
CA GLN A 152 19.93 7.96 4.56
C GLN A 152 18.61 7.19 4.70
N ASP A 153 17.61 7.77 5.38
CA ASP A 153 16.29 7.16 5.53
C ASP A 153 15.61 6.97 4.17
N ARG A 154 15.78 7.90 3.25
CA ARG A 154 15.15 7.82 1.93
C ARG A 154 15.55 6.57 1.15
N VAL A 155 16.81 6.14 1.23
CA VAL A 155 17.27 4.89 0.59
C VAL A 155 16.49 3.68 1.10
N VAL A 156 16.32 3.60 2.43
CA VAL A 156 15.60 2.49 3.07
C VAL A 156 14.11 2.56 2.78
N VAL A 157 13.54 3.76 2.76
CA VAL A 157 12.13 4.00 2.45
C VAL A 157 11.82 3.70 0.99
N ASP A 158 12.72 4.01 0.04
CA ASP A 158 12.52 3.66 -1.37
C ASP A 158 12.49 2.14 -1.60
N GLU A 159 13.23 1.37 -0.82
CA GLU A 159 13.12 -0.08 -0.82
C GLU A 159 11.76 -0.54 -0.23
N ALA A 160 11.34 0.07 0.88
CA ALA A 160 10.03 -0.22 1.48
C ALA A 160 8.86 0.13 0.54
N ILE A 161 8.97 1.21 -0.24
CA ILE A 161 7.98 1.59 -1.26
C ILE A 161 7.88 0.49 -2.32
N ARG A 162 8.99 -0.01 -2.84
CA ARG A 162 8.99 -1.13 -3.80
C ARG A 162 8.38 -2.40 -3.21
N ASN A 163 8.74 -2.73 -1.97
CA ASN A 163 8.19 -3.89 -1.27
C ASN A 163 6.68 -3.74 -0.99
N ALA A 164 6.21 -2.53 -0.66
CA ALA A 164 4.79 -2.24 -0.47
C ALA A 164 4.00 -2.33 -1.78
N ALA A 165 4.58 -1.88 -2.90
CA ALA A 165 3.99 -2.04 -4.23
C ALA A 165 3.85 -3.52 -4.59
N SER A 166 4.91 -4.32 -4.45
CA SER A 166 4.86 -5.77 -4.70
C SER A 166 3.87 -6.48 -3.77
N ALA A 167 3.77 -6.07 -2.50
CA ALA A 167 2.79 -6.62 -1.58
C ALA A 167 1.35 -6.32 -2.03
N ALA A 168 1.09 -5.10 -2.54
CA ALA A 168 -0.22 -4.73 -3.06
C ALA A 168 -0.60 -5.58 -4.30
N GLU A 169 0.35 -5.86 -5.18
CA GLU A 169 0.13 -6.74 -6.34
C GLU A 169 -0.26 -8.17 -5.91
N VAL A 170 0.48 -8.74 -4.96
CA VAL A 170 0.18 -10.09 -4.43
C VAL A 170 -1.19 -10.14 -3.76
N MET A 171 -1.62 -9.06 -3.09
CA MET A 171 -2.92 -8.99 -2.42
C MET A 171 -4.12 -8.89 -3.37
N VAL A 172 -3.89 -8.52 -4.62
CA VAL A 172 -4.90 -8.45 -5.70
C VAL A 172 -5.07 -9.79 -6.39
N ILE A 173 -3.99 -10.57 -6.53
CA ILE A 173 -4.03 -11.87 -7.22
C ILE A 173 -4.83 -12.86 -6.36
N PRO A 174 -5.98 -13.39 -6.83
CA PRO A 174 -6.71 -14.39 -6.08
C PRO A 174 -5.85 -15.65 -5.95
N LEU A 175 -5.81 -16.23 -4.75
CA LEU A 175 -5.14 -17.51 -4.46
C LEU A 175 -5.92 -18.70 -5.08
N SER A 176 -6.29 -18.60 -6.35
CA SER A 176 -7.01 -19.67 -7.08
C SER A 176 -6.08 -20.60 -7.84
N CYS A 177 -4.79 -20.56 -7.57
CA CYS A 177 -3.88 -21.61 -8.01
C CYS A 177 -3.47 -22.43 -6.78
N SER A 178 -3.82 -23.71 -6.78
CA SER A 178 -3.42 -24.72 -5.80
C SER A 178 -1.90 -24.99 -5.84
N CYS A 179 -1.12 -23.94 -5.69
CA CYS A 179 0.27 -24.03 -5.30
C CYS A 179 0.32 -23.87 -3.80
N THR A 180 0.31 -24.99 -3.13
CA THR A 180 0.59 -25.17 -1.71
C THR A 180 1.65 -24.17 -1.25
N ILE A 181 1.28 -23.31 -0.30
CA ILE A 181 2.22 -22.46 0.47
C ILE A 181 3.05 -23.40 1.38
N GLN A 182 3.87 -24.24 0.78
CA GLN A 182 4.74 -25.17 1.50
C GLN A 182 6.23 -24.95 1.24
N SER A 183 6.65 -23.86 0.60
CA SER A 183 8.07 -23.68 0.28
C SER A 183 8.54 -22.24 0.37
N ILE A 184 8.30 -21.56 1.49
CA ILE A 184 9.07 -20.35 1.86
C ILE A 184 9.71 -20.57 3.24
N VAL A 185 10.32 -21.73 3.42
CA VAL A 185 11.29 -21.95 4.49
C VAL A 185 12.47 -22.69 3.91
N ALA A 186 13.61 -22.02 3.97
CA ALA A 186 14.98 -22.54 3.83
C ALA A 186 15.48 -22.99 2.45
N VAL A 187 16.47 -22.25 1.98
CA VAL A 187 17.57 -22.67 1.11
C VAL A 187 18.50 -23.60 1.90
N PRO A 188 19.24 -24.56 1.30
CA PRO A 188 20.41 -24.20 0.52
C PRO A 188 20.70 -25.06 -0.72
N SER A 189 21.43 -24.42 -1.66
CA SER A 189 22.38 -24.94 -2.65
C SER A 189 22.30 -26.41 -3.11
N CYS A 190 22.07 -26.65 -4.42
CA CYS A 190 22.97 -27.29 -5.37
C CYS A 190 22.33 -27.52 -6.74
N VAL A 191 23.08 -27.10 -7.77
CA VAL A 191 23.27 -27.67 -9.13
C VAL A 191 22.07 -27.97 -10.04
N SER A 192 22.14 -27.31 -11.20
CA SER A 192 21.42 -27.39 -12.50
C SER A 192 21.15 -28.78 -13.07
N PRO A 193 20.41 -29.00 -14.22
CA PRO A 193 20.23 -28.09 -15.34
C PRO A 193 18.85 -28.07 -16.07
N ILE A 194 18.63 -27.00 -16.84
CA ILE A 194 17.89 -26.87 -18.11
C ILE A 194 16.42 -27.32 -18.16
N LEU A 195 15.49 -26.35 -18.23
CA LEU A 195 14.44 -26.27 -19.26
C LEU A 195 13.73 -24.93 -19.21
N TRP A 196 13.51 -24.37 -20.38
CA TRP A 196 12.93 -23.09 -20.71
C TRP A 196 11.50 -22.91 -20.18
N PHE A 197 11.34 -22.05 -19.19
CA PHE A 197 10.14 -21.25 -18.93
C PHE A 197 10.59 -20.08 -18.04
N THR A 198 10.44 -18.85 -18.51
CA THR A 198 10.77 -17.67 -17.73
C THR A 198 9.70 -17.40 -16.67
N PRO A 199 9.92 -17.76 -15.39
CA PRO A 199 9.09 -17.23 -14.32
C PRO A 199 9.68 -15.86 -13.93
N VAL A 200 8.85 -14.84 -13.96
CA VAL A 200 9.17 -13.54 -13.37
C VAL A 200 9.48 -13.80 -11.88
N LYS A 201 10.75 -13.70 -11.53
CA LYS A 201 11.22 -13.92 -10.15
C LYS A 201 10.87 -12.70 -9.31
N TYR A 202 9.78 -12.76 -8.55
CA TYR A 202 9.52 -11.83 -7.48
C TYR A 202 10.41 -12.17 -6.28
N ARG A 203 11.45 -11.37 -6.08
CA ARG A 203 12.34 -11.50 -4.92
C ARG A 203 11.87 -10.56 -3.82
N ILE A 204 10.94 -11.00 -2.97
CA ILE A 204 10.53 -10.26 -1.78
C ILE A 204 11.61 -10.47 -0.71
N ARG A 205 12.49 -9.48 -0.53
CA ARG A 205 13.41 -9.44 0.62
C ARG A 205 12.74 -8.63 1.73
N SER A 206 12.49 -9.27 2.86
CA SER A 206 12.05 -8.66 4.14
C SER A 206 10.58 -8.21 4.22
N VAL A 207 9.62 -9.11 4.01
CA VAL A 207 8.22 -8.90 4.41
C VAL A 207 8.00 -9.56 5.78
N VAL A 208 7.73 -8.79 6.81
CA VAL A 208 7.22 -9.32 8.08
C VAL A 208 5.71 -9.48 7.95
N VAL A 209 5.25 -10.66 7.54
CA VAL A 209 3.83 -11.01 7.56
C VAL A 209 3.50 -11.47 8.97
N VAL A 210 2.83 -10.63 9.75
CA VAL A 210 2.26 -11.05 11.04
C VAL A 210 0.83 -11.48 10.76
N LEU A 211 0.61 -12.80 10.65
CA LEU A 211 -0.73 -13.37 10.62
C LEU A 211 -1.35 -13.26 12.02
N PRO A 212 -2.65 -12.98 12.15
CA PRO A 212 -3.33 -13.08 13.43
C PRO A 212 -3.29 -14.54 13.89
N ALA A 213 -2.95 -14.75 15.18
CA ALA A 213 -3.13 -16.04 15.80
C ALA A 213 -4.61 -16.42 15.67
N SER A 214 -4.88 -17.56 15.08
CA SER A 214 -6.20 -18.20 15.08
C SER A 214 -6.56 -18.57 16.51
N MET A 215 -7.64 -18.02 17.04
CA MET A 215 -8.47 -18.69 18.04
C MET A 215 -9.64 -19.32 17.34
#